data_7754ec6f4c8b0047d13988860873cc46
#
_entry.id   7754ec6f4c8b0047d13988860873cc46
#
_cell.length_a   1.000
_cell.length_b   1.000
_cell.length_c   1.000
_cell.angle_alpha   90.00
_cell.angle_beta   90.00
_cell.angle_gamma   90.00
#
_symmetry.space_group_name_H-M   'P 1'
#
loop_
_entity.id
_entity.type
_entity.pdbx_description
1 polymer ?
#
loop_
_entity_poly.entity_id
_entity_poly.type
_entity_poly.pdbx_seq_one_letter_code
_entity_poly.pdbx_strand_id
1 'polypeptide(L)'
;MSEKKSLGEALFVDIESNAYLNELHEKILYNYALKLFQLEKKKSPKEFELKDALRFADLLSKSTHPTRSDIHKMWAQELIILLNEINSDNPLVKLYAGSVFSSTGNHQGLQLINSEYENINTFEKIFAQFRNDYLTIPAAPEMKFFNAQKEAYDHLSDPCFSYSGPTSMGKSFIMRMFIKNEIMHGSQKNYALIVPTKALINEVRAKVIKDLENNLENCNYRVVTAASDIALEEEHNFILVLTPERLLYLLISKPDLQVDYLFIDEAHKLSG
;
A
#
# COMPACT_ATOMS: atom_id res chain seq x y z
N MET A 1 -3.60 16.09 36.76
CA MET A 1 -4.63 16.55 35.81
C MET A 1 -4.99 15.36 34.95
N SER A 2 -6.22 14.82 35.06
CA SER A 2 -6.64 13.72 34.18
C SER A 2 -6.79 14.28 32.76
N GLU A 3 -6.02 13.79 31.82
CA GLU A 3 -6.21 14.10 30.41
C GLU A 3 -7.67 13.76 30.03
N LYS A 4 -8.42 14.75 29.54
CA LYS A 4 -9.76 14.51 29.03
C LYS A 4 -9.63 13.66 27.76
N LYS A 5 -10.07 12.39 27.85
CA LYS A 5 -10.17 11.52 26.68
C LYS A 5 -11.03 12.19 25.61
N SER A 6 -10.62 12.06 24.35
CA SER A 6 -11.46 12.50 23.24
C SER A 6 -12.75 11.68 23.17
N LEU A 7 -13.81 12.22 22.59
CA LEU A 7 -15.07 11.47 22.42
C LEU A 7 -14.85 10.17 21.63
N GLY A 8 -14.02 10.23 20.60
CA GLY A 8 -13.67 9.06 19.82
C GLY A 8 -12.92 7.98 20.63
N GLU A 9 -11.99 8.41 21.50
CA GLU A 9 -11.26 7.49 22.37
C GLU A 9 -12.20 6.78 23.36
N ALA A 10 -13.11 7.54 24.00
CA ALA A 10 -14.07 6.97 24.94
C ALA A 10 -15.02 5.97 24.24
N LEU A 11 -15.57 6.35 23.08
CA LEU A 11 -16.49 5.51 22.32
C LEU A 11 -15.86 4.18 21.91
N PHE A 12 -14.63 4.22 21.38
CA PHE A 12 -14.00 2.98 20.86
C PHE A 12 -13.46 2.08 21.96
N VAL A 13 -13.13 2.61 23.15
CA VAL A 13 -12.85 1.81 24.36
C VAL A 13 -14.12 1.03 24.79
N ASP A 14 -15.27 1.72 24.79
CA ASP A 14 -16.54 1.08 25.13
C ASP A 14 -16.93 -0.01 24.12
N ILE A 15 -16.70 0.22 22.83
CA ILE A 15 -16.94 -0.76 21.77
C ILE A 15 -16.07 -2.00 21.95
N GLU A 16 -14.77 -1.84 22.19
CA GLU A 16 -13.86 -2.97 22.40
C GLU A 16 -14.22 -3.83 23.62
N SER A 17 -14.70 -3.21 24.68
CA SER A 17 -15.10 -3.91 25.93
C SER A 17 -16.53 -4.44 25.91
N ASN A 18 -17.30 -4.19 24.85
CA ASN A 18 -18.70 -4.55 24.78
C ASN A 18 -18.88 -6.08 24.61
N ALA A 19 -19.48 -6.72 25.63
CA ALA A 19 -19.64 -8.16 25.65
C ALA A 19 -20.52 -8.69 24.50
N TYR A 20 -21.58 -7.96 24.11
CA TYR A 20 -22.45 -8.34 23.00
C TYR A 20 -21.70 -8.33 21.66
N LEU A 21 -20.88 -7.31 21.40
CA LEU A 21 -20.13 -7.22 20.16
C LEU A 21 -19.01 -8.26 20.05
N ASN A 22 -18.40 -8.61 21.18
CA ASN A 22 -17.43 -9.71 21.23
C ASN A 22 -18.11 -11.08 21.00
N GLU A 23 -19.27 -11.32 21.62
CA GLU A 23 -20.06 -12.54 21.37
C GLU A 23 -20.52 -12.63 19.91
N LEU A 24 -20.92 -11.50 19.32
CA LEU A 24 -21.29 -11.39 17.92
C LEU A 24 -20.14 -11.80 16.99
N HIS A 25 -18.95 -11.31 17.24
CA HIS A 25 -17.75 -11.68 16.49
C HIS A 25 -17.45 -13.19 16.60
N GLU A 26 -17.52 -13.76 17.80
CA GLU A 26 -17.33 -15.21 17.99
C GLU A 26 -18.36 -16.06 17.24
N LYS A 27 -19.62 -15.62 17.18
CA LYS A 27 -20.68 -16.30 16.41
C LYS A 27 -20.39 -16.27 14.91
N ILE A 28 -19.92 -15.13 14.40
CA ILE A 28 -19.55 -14.97 12.98
C ILE A 28 -18.37 -15.89 12.64
N LEU A 29 -17.31 -15.89 13.46
CA LEU A 29 -16.15 -16.78 13.31
C LEU A 29 -16.55 -18.25 13.32
N TYR A 30 -17.42 -18.63 14.25
CA TYR A 30 -17.92 -20.00 14.35
C TYR A 30 -18.65 -20.41 13.07
N ASN A 31 -19.56 -19.58 12.57
CA ASN A 31 -20.33 -19.87 11.36
C ASN A 31 -19.44 -19.95 10.12
N TYR A 32 -18.44 -19.06 10.02
CA TYR A 32 -17.43 -19.12 8.97
C TYR A 32 -16.64 -20.45 9.04
N ALA A 33 -16.20 -20.85 10.23
CA ALA A 33 -15.50 -22.13 10.41
C ALA A 33 -16.37 -23.33 10.03
N LEU A 34 -17.67 -23.32 10.35
CA LEU A 34 -18.59 -24.38 9.91
C LEU A 34 -18.65 -24.49 8.39
N LYS A 35 -18.72 -23.36 7.68
CA LYS A 35 -18.74 -23.32 6.22
C LYS A 35 -17.40 -23.79 5.65
N LEU A 36 -16.29 -23.23 6.13
CA LEU A 36 -14.94 -23.54 5.66
C LEU A 36 -14.61 -25.04 5.77
N PHE A 37 -14.97 -25.66 6.90
CA PHE A 37 -14.72 -27.08 7.16
C PHE A 37 -15.86 -28.01 6.73
N GLN A 38 -16.88 -27.47 6.05
CA GLN A 38 -18.06 -28.23 5.59
C GLN A 38 -18.79 -29.02 6.71
N LEU A 39 -18.83 -28.43 7.90
CA LEU A 39 -19.42 -29.04 9.09
C LEU A 39 -20.91 -28.70 9.27
N GLU A 40 -21.53 -27.95 8.39
CA GLU A 40 -22.92 -27.48 8.46
C GLU A 40 -23.95 -28.64 8.54
N LYS A 41 -23.60 -29.80 8.00
CA LYS A 41 -24.45 -31.01 8.13
C LYS A 41 -24.41 -31.66 9.53
N LYS A 42 -23.40 -31.35 10.34
CA LYS A 42 -23.15 -31.94 11.66
C LYS A 42 -23.45 -31.01 12.82
N LYS A 43 -23.36 -29.68 12.58
CA LYS A 43 -23.52 -28.64 13.60
C LYS A 43 -24.36 -27.51 13.03
N SER A 44 -25.28 -26.99 13.81
CA SER A 44 -26.10 -25.85 13.41
C SER A 44 -25.35 -24.55 13.54
N PRO A 45 -25.52 -23.62 12.58
CA PRO A 45 -25.02 -22.25 12.68
C PRO A 45 -25.60 -21.56 13.94
N LYS A 46 -24.81 -20.67 14.52
CA LYS A 46 -25.25 -19.78 15.61
C LYS A 46 -26.00 -18.59 15.03
N GLU A 47 -27.18 -18.30 15.58
CA GLU A 47 -27.98 -17.14 15.19
C GLU A 47 -27.32 -15.85 15.68
N PHE A 48 -27.33 -14.82 14.84
CA PHE A 48 -26.86 -13.46 15.15
C PHE A 48 -27.62 -12.44 14.30
N GLU A 49 -27.67 -11.20 14.79
CA GLU A 49 -28.28 -10.08 14.06
C GLU A 49 -27.32 -9.51 13.02
N LEU A 50 -27.60 -9.80 11.74
CA LEU A 50 -26.77 -9.38 10.61
C LEU A 50 -26.59 -7.86 10.56
N LYS A 51 -27.65 -7.07 10.83
CA LYS A 51 -27.59 -5.61 10.79
C LYS A 51 -26.66 -5.06 11.86
N ASP A 52 -26.62 -5.65 13.03
CA ASP A 52 -25.73 -5.22 14.10
C ASP A 52 -24.28 -5.56 13.76
N ALA A 53 -24.03 -6.74 13.17
CA ALA A 53 -22.70 -7.13 12.69
C ALA A 53 -22.18 -6.17 11.62
N LEU A 54 -23.01 -5.80 10.66
CA LEU A 54 -22.65 -4.85 9.60
C LEU A 54 -22.38 -3.44 10.14
N ARG A 55 -23.24 -2.95 11.04
CA ARG A 55 -23.04 -1.65 11.71
C ARG A 55 -21.78 -1.63 12.56
N PHE A 56 -21.48 -2.73 13.23
CA PHE A 56 -20.27 -2.87 14.02
C PHE A 56 -19.02 -2.79 13.15
N ALA A 57 -18.98 -3.52 12.05
CA ALA A 57 -17.87 -3.44 11.09
C ALA A 57 -17.71 -2.02 10.51
N ASP A 58 -18.81 -1.38 10.11
CA ASP A 58 -18.81 -0.03 9.57
C ASP A 58 -18.30 1.00 10.60
N LEU A 59 -18.76 0.91 11.83
CA LEU A 59 -18.33 1.79 12.92
C LEU A 59 -16.83 1.66 13.21
N LEU A 60 -16.32 0.43 13.33
CA LEU A 60 -14.90 0.17 13.54
C LEU A 60 -14.03 0.70 12.38
N SER A 61 -14.52 0.60 11.13
CA SER A 61 -13.80 1.09 9.95
C SER A 61 -13.54 2.61 9.99
N LYS A 62 -14.37 3.34 10.71
CA LYS A 62 -14.34 4.81 10.87
C LYS A 62 -13.67 5.25 12.18
N SER A 63 -12.95 4.36 12.85
CA SER A 63 -12.32 4.65 14.14
C SER A 63 -11.36 5.83 14.07
N THR A 64 -11.53 6.76 15.00
CA THR A 64 -10.65 7.91 15.24
C THR A 64 -9.83 7.77 16.52
N HIS A 65 -9.68 6.55 17.04
CA HIS A 65 -8.88 6.31 18.24
C HIS A 65 -7.39 6.63 17.97
N PRO A 66 -6.72 7.43 18.79
CA PRO A 66 -5.39 7.98 18.48
C PRO A 66 -4.30 6.90 18.31
N THR A 67 -4.40 5.77 19.01
CA THR A 67 -3.37 4.72 19.00
C THR A 67 -3.87 3.36 18.50
N ARG A 68 -5.17 3.16 18.38
CA ARG A 68 -5.77 1.85 18.05
C ARG A 68 -6.62 1.84 16.78
N SER A 69 -6.67 2.95 16.05
CA SER A 69 -7.46 3.06 14.82
C SER A 69 -7.11 1.98 13.80
N ASP A 70 -5.84 1.59 13.69
CA ASP A 70 -5.41 0.57 12.73
C ASP A 70 -5.91 -0.83 13.13
N ILE A 71 -5.88 -1.15 14.43
CA ILE A 71 -6.43 -2.41 14.96
C ILE A 71 -7.94 -2.48 14.71
N HIS A 72 -8.67 -1.38 14.95
CA HIS A 72 -10.10 -1.30 14.68
C HIS A 72 -10.42 -1.49 13.21
N LYS A 73 -9.65 -0.87 12.32
CA LYS A 73 -9.79 -1.03 10.87
C LYS A 73 -9.50 -2.45 10.40
N MET A 74 -8.50 -3.11 10.98
CA MET A 74 -8.21 -4.53 10.68
C MET A 74 -9.38 -5.41 11.14
N TRP A 75 -9.90 -5.19 12.33
CA TRP A 75 -11.05 -5.92 12.86
C TRP A 75 -12.31 -5.70 12.01
N ALA A 76 -12.55 -4.46 11.55
CA ALA A 76 -13.62 -4.16 10.62
C ALA A 76 -13.51 -4.94 9.30
N GLN A 77 -12.31 -5.00 8.73
CA GLN A 77 -12.07 -5.76 7.51
C GLN A 77 -12.26 -7.26 7.71
N GLU A 78 -11.78 -7.81 8.82
CA GLU A 78 -11.99 -9.21 9.18
C GLU A 78 -13.49 -9.53 9.25
N LEU A 79 -14.25 -8.76 10.03
CA LEU A 79 -15.70 -8.95 10.17
C LEU A 79 -16.42 -8.94 8.83
N ILE A 80 -16.13 -7.97 7.97
CA ILE A 80 -16.84 -7.84 6.70
C ILE A 80 -16.46 -8.94 5.70
N ILE A 81 -15.23 -9.39 5.71
CA ILE A 81 -14.78 -10.55 4.92
C ILE A 81 -15.50 -11.80 5.37
N LEU A 82 -15.54 -12.08 6.68
CA LEU A 82 -16.23 -13.24 7.23
C LEU A 82 -17.72 -13.21 6.91
N LEU A 83 -18.37 -12.04 7.05
CA LEU A 83 -19.78 -11.86 6.71
C LEU A 83 -20.05 -12.07 5.22
N ASN A 84 -19.17 -11.59 4.35
CA ASN A 84 -19.29 -11.81 2.91
C ASN A 84 -19.12 -13.28 2.55
N GLU A 85 -18.20 -13.98 3.17
CA GLU A 85 -18.04 -15.43 2.98
C GLU A 85 -19.27 -16.22 3.44
N ILE A 86 -19.90 -15.85 4.57
CA ILE A 86 -21.10 -16.52 5.08
C ILE A 86 -22.35 -16.18 4.24
N ASN A 87 -22.48 -14.94 3.77
CA ASN A 87 -23.67 -14.37 3.14
C ASN A 87 -23.34 -13.69 1.79
N SER A 88 -22.64 -14.37 0.89
CA SER A 88 -22.11 -13.81 -0.37
C SER A 88 -23.14 -13.13 -1.27
N ASP A 89 -24.38 -13.58 -1.24
CA ASP A 89 -25.44 -13.06 -2.12
C ASP A 89 -26.29 -11.95 -1.47
N ASN A 90 -26.01 -11.60 -0.20
CA ASN A 90 -26.79 -10.60 0.49
C ASN A 90 -26.38 -9.17 0.06
N PRO A 91 -27.29 -8.38 -0.52
CA PRO A 91 -26.97 -7.04 -1.02
C PRO A 91 -26.55 -6.07 0.10
N LEU A 92 -27.05 -6.23 1.33
CA LEU A 92 -26.62 -5.41 2.48
C LEU A 92 -25.16 -5.68 2.83
N VAL A 93 -24.72 -6.94 2.78
CA VAL A 93 -23.33 -7.30 3.05
C VAL A 93 -22.42 -6.63 2.01
N LYS A 94 -22.78 -6.69 0.73
CA LYS A 94 -22.01 -6.02 -0.34
C LYS A 94 -21.94 -4.51 -0.16
N LEU A 95 -23.06 -3.88 0.22
CA LEU A 95 -23.14 -2.44 0.50
C LEU A 95 -22.17 -2.04 1.63
N TYR A 96 -22.26 -2.72 2.78
CA TYR A 96 -21.40 -2.44 3.93
C TYR A 96 -19.93 -2.78 3.67
N ALA A 97 -19.67 -3.83 2.90
CA ALA A 97 -18.32 -4.17 2.47
C ALA A 97 -17.69 -3.04 1.64
N GLY A 98 -18.45 -2.44 0.72
CA GLY A 98 -18.01 -1.26 -0.01
C GLY A 98 -17.64 -0.09 0.91
N SER A 99 -18.48 0.21 1.92
CA SER A 99 -18.22 1.25 2.92
C SER A 99 -16.96 0.96 3.76
N VAL A 100 -16.85 -0.25 4.29
CA VAL A 100 -15.72 -0.68 5.14
C VAL A 100 -14.40 -0.65 4.36
N PHE A 101 -14.35 -1.24 3.16
CA PHE A 101 -13.12 -1.25 2.37
C PHE A 101 -12.73 0.14 1.88
N SER A 102 -13.69 0.98 1.53
CA SER A 102 -13.42 2.39 1.20
C SER A 102 -12.83 3.14 2.40
N SER A 103 -13.44 3.02 3.59
CA SER A 103 -12.99 3.70 4.81
C SER A 103 -11.62 3.22 5.29
N THR A 104 -11.30 1.94 5.08
CA THR A 104 -10.02 1.34 5.48
C THR A 104 -8.93 1.43 4.40
N GLY A 105 -9.28 1.88 3.18
CA GLY A 105 -8.34 1.97 2.06
C GLY A 105 -7.97 0.62 1.43
N ASN A 106 -8.79 -0.40 1.62
CA ASN A 106 -8.57 -1.72 1.01
C ASN A 106 -9.12 -1.75 -0.43
N HIS A 107 -8.33 -1.28 -1.39
CA HIS A 107 -8.73 -1.23 -2.81
C HIS A 107 -8.86 -2.61 -3.44
N GLN A 108 -8.09 -3.59 -2.98
CA GLN A 108 -8.20 -4.97 -3.46
C GLN A 108 -9.53 -5.59 -3.05
N GLY A 109 -9.97 -5.39 -1.81
CA GLY A 109 -11.27 -5.81 -1.32
C GLY A 109 -12.42 -5.18 -2.13
N LEU A 110 -12.31 -3.89 -2.47
CA LEU A 110 -13.31 -3.22 -3.32
C LEU A 110 -13.43 -3.84 -4.71
N GLN A 111 -12.32 -4.21 -5.33
CA GLN A 111 -12.31 -4.87 -6.65
C GLN A 111 -12.95 -6.26 -6.61
N LEU A 112 -12.72 -7.03 -5.53
CA LEU A 112 -13.26 -8.37 -5.38
C LEU A 112 -14.80 -8.40 -5.22
N ILE A 113 -15.37 -7.37 -4.60
CA ILE A 113 -16.81 -7.33 -4.32
C ILE A 113 -17.62 -6.91 -5.53
N ASN A 114 -16.99 -6.38 -6.60
CA ASN A 114 -17.70 -5.86 -7.79
C ASN A 114 -18.91 -5.01 -7.39
N SER A 115 -18.80 -4.26 -6.29
CA SER A 115 -19.88 -3.41 -5.83
C SER A 115 -20.01 -2.24 -6.79
N GLU A 116 -20.94 -2.33 -7.70
CA GLU A 116 -21.48 -1.16 -8.36
C GLU A 116 -21.89 -0.20 -7.25
N TYR A 117 -21.26 0.97 -7.22
CA TYR A 117 -21.44 2.01 -6.19
C TYR A 117 -22.86 2.63 -6.20
N GLU A 118 -23.85 1.95 -6.77
CA GLU A 118 -25.18 2.48 -7.01
C GLU A 118 -25.95 2.86 -5.75
N ASN A 119 -25.64 2.26 -4.61
CA ASN A 119 -26.40 2.44 -3.37
C ASN A 119 -25.66 3.23 -2.27
N ILE A 120 -24.49 3.80 -2.55
CA ILE A 120 -23.75 4.61 -1.59
C ILE A 120 -24.22 6.07 -1.67
N ASN A 121 -24.28 6.75 -0.53
CA ASN A 121 -24.59 8.18 -0.45
C ASN A 121 -23.66 8.97 -1.41
N THR A 122 -24.20 9.98 -2.07
CA THR A 122 -23.47 10.81 -3.06
C THR A 122 -22.18 11.39 -2.51
N PHE A 123 -22.15 11.81 -1.24
CA PHE A 123 -20.95 12.29 -0.58
C PHE A 123 -19.88 11.20 -0.42
N GLU A 124 -20.27 10.00 -0.01
CA GLU A 124 -19.33 8.86 0.11
C GLU A 124 -18.78 8.46 -1.26
N LYS A 125 -19.59 8.53 -2.33
CA LYS A 125 -19.12 8.33 -3.71
C LYS A 125 -18.06 9.35 -4.10
N ILE A 126 -18.31 10.62 -3.86
CA ILE A 126 -17.36 11.70 -4.17
C ILE A 126 -16.07 11.52 -3.39
N PHE A 127 -16.15 11.23 -2.10
CA PHE A 127 -14.95 10.97 -1.28
C PHE A 127 -14.19 9.72 -1.72
N ALA A 128 -14.90 8.63 -2.04
CA ALA A 128 -14.28 7.40 -2.52
C ALA A 128 -13.57 7.64 -3.85
N GLN A 129 -14.19 8.39 -4.77
CA GLN A 129 -13.60 8.75 -6.06
C GLN A 129 -12.38 9.66 -5.88
N PHE A 130 -12.50 10.72 -5.09
CA PHE A 130 -11.39 11.62 -4.78
C PHE A 130 -10.21 10.87 -4.18
N ARG A 131 -10.46 10.00 -3.20
CA ARG A 131 -9.42 9.17 -2.60
C ARG A 131 -8.82 8.18 -3.59
N ASN A 132 -9.63 7.59 -4.45
CA ASN A 132 -9.18 6.70 -5.50
C ASN A 132 -8.25 7.42 -6.48
N ASP A 133 -8.61 8.62 -6.90
CA ASP A 133 -7.81 9.44 -7.80
C ASP A 133 -6.51 9.89 -7.11
N TYR A 134 -6.58 10.31 -5.84
CA TYR A 134 -5.42 10.70 -5.04
C TYR A 134 -4.39 9.57 -4.87
N LEU A 135 -4.84 8.33 -4.67
CA LEU A 135 -3.97 7.18 -4.47
C LEU A 135 -3.54 6.49 -5.77
N THR A 136 -4.07 6.90 -6.92
CA THR A 136 -3.68 6.34 -8.21
C THR A 136 -2.21 6.63 -8.48
N ILE A 137 -1.47 5.60 -8.92
CA ILE A 137 -0.06 5.73 -9.29
C ILE A 137 0.01 6.41 -10.66
N PRO A 138 0.62 7.61 -10.79
CA PRO A 138 0.60 8.34 -12.07
C PRO A 138 1.21 7.53 -13.23
N ALA A 139 2.29 6.79 -12.97
CA ALA A 139 2.98 5.97 -13.96
C ALA A 139 2.36 4.57 -14.17
N ALA A 140 1.31 4.22 -13.42
CA ALA A 140 0.62 2.93 -13.48
C ALA A 140 -0.83 3.08 -12.96
N PRO A 141 -1.75 3.68 -13.75
CA PRO A 141 -3.10 4.04 -13.29
C PRO A 141 -3.96 2.85 -12.83
N GLU A 142 -3.60 1.65 -13.25
CA GLU A 142 -4.22 0.39 -12.82
C GLU A 142 -3.86 0.00 -11.38
N MET A 143 -2.84 0.62 -10.80
CA MET A 143 -2.38 0.37 -9.43
C MET A 143 -2.63 1.57 -8.52
N LYS A 144 -2.69 1.30 -7.22
CA LYS A 144 -2.92 2.30 -6.18
C LYS A 144 -1.83 2.23 -5.12
N PHE A 145 -1.43 3.40 -4.63
CA PHE A 145 -0.62 3.49 -3.43
C PHE A 145 -1.46 3.19 -2.17
N PHE A 146 -0.82 2.65 -1.15
CA PHE A 146 -1.31 2.82 0.21
C PHE A 146 -1.09 4.27 0.67
N ASN A 147 -1.85 4.75 1.65
CA ASN A 147 -1.73 6.14 2.14
C ASN A 147 -0.28 6.52 2.48
N ALA A 148 0.41 5.67 3.26
CA ALA A 148 1.81 5.92 3.64
C ALA A 148 2.78 5.87 2.44
N GLN A 149 2.48 5.08 1.41
CA GLN A 149 3.26 5.08 0.16
C GLN A 149 3.05 6.37 -0.62
N LYS A 150 1.81 6.86 -0.70
CA LYS A 150 1.50 8.11 -1.39
C LYS A 150 2.16 9.30 -0.71
N GLU A 151 2.09 9.35 0.62
CA GLU A 151 2.78 10.38 1.40
C GLU A 151 4.29 10.36 1.14
N ALA A 152 4.94 9.18 1.20
CA ALA A 152 6.35 9.06 0.88
C ALA A 152 6.66 9.44 -0.58
N TYR A 153 5.79 9.04 -1.53
CA TYR A 153 5.96 9.36 -2.96
C TYR A 153 5.93 10.87 -3.21
N ASP A 154 5.03 11.60 -2.56
CA ASP A 154 4.88 13.05 -2.73
C ASP A 154 6.12 13.84 -2.26
N HIS A 155 6.91 13.26 -1.35
CA HIS A 155 8.16 13.86 -0.86
C HIS A 155 9.43 13.44 -1.62
N LEU A 156 9.34 12.54 -2.61
CA LEU A 156 10.54 12.08 -3.34
C LEU A 156 11.17 13.14 -4.23
N SER A 157 10.47 14.23 -4.52
CA SER A 157 11.02 15.41 -5.21
C SER A 157 11.70 16.43 -4.31
N ASP A 158 11.60 16.26 -2.98
CA ASP A 158 12.26 17.14 -2.03
C ASP A 158 13.78 16.98 -2.12
N PRO A 159 14.58 18.06 -1.89
CA PRO A 159 16.03 17.99 -2.02
C PRO A 159 16.70 16.97 -1.09
N CYS A 160 16.11 16.71 0.06
CA CYS A 160 16.57 15.71 1.01
C CYS A 160 15.35 15.16 1.79
N PHE A 161 15.11 13.88 1.64
CA PHE A 161 13.97 13.20 2.29
C PHE A 161 14.39 11.84 2.82
N SER A 162 13.94 11.50 4.01
CA SER A 162 14.10 10.16 4.58
C SER A 162 12.79 9.67 5.18
N TYR A 163 12.49 8.40 4.97
CA TYR A 163 11.32 7.77 5.57
C TYR A 163 11.64 6.37 6.07
N SER A 164 10.94 5.96 7.12
CA SER A 164 11.07 4.65 7.73
C SER A 164 9.75 3.91 7.67
N GLY A 165 9.82 2.61 7.49
CA GLY A 165 8.65 1.76 7.44
C GLY A 165 9.02 0.28 7.37
N PRO A 166 8.06 -0.63 7.61
CA PRO A 166 8.27 -2.07 7.49
C PRO A 166 8.80 -2.45 6.11
N THR A 167 9.53 -3.58 6.02
CA THR A 167 10.03 -4.10 4.74
C THR A 167 8.92 -4.37 3.73
N SER A 168 7.75 -4.78 4.21
CA SER A 168 6.55 -5.03 3.39
C SER A 168 5.87 -3.78 2.82
N MET A 169 6.27 -2.57 3.26
CA MET A 169 5.67 -1.31 2.79
C MET A 169 5.99 -0.98 1.32
N GLY A 170 6.92 -1.70 0.69
CA GLY A 170 7.26 -1.47 -0.72
C GLY A 170 8.11 -0.22 -0.96
N LYS A 171 9.06 0.09 -0.08
CA LYS A 171 9.95 1.26 -0.20
C LYS A 171 10.61 1.37 -1.57
N SER A 172 11.26 0.31 -2.04
CA SER A 172 11.90 0.27 -3.36
C SER A 172 10.90 0.38 -4.53
N PHE A 173 9.64 -0.03 -4.31
CA PHE A 173 8.56 0.14 -5.30
C PHE A 173 8.23 1.61 -5.51
N ILE A 174 8.10 2.39 -4.43
CA ILE A 174 7.80 3.83 -4.51
C ILE A 174 8.87 4.56 -5.32
N MET A 175 10.16 4.29 -5.06
CA MET A 175 11.29 4.88 -5.79
C MET A 175 11.22 4.55 -7.29
N ARG A 176 10.94 3.29 -7.64
CA ARG A 176 10.83 2.88 -9.05
C ARG A 176 9.64 3.52 -9.76
N MET A 177 8.50 3.66 -9.09
CA MET A 177 7.33 4.35 -9.67
C MET A 177 7.59 5.84 -9.86
N PHE A 178 8.37 6.47 -9.00
CA PHE A 178 8.81 7.84 -9.18
C PHE A 178 9.71 7.98 -10.43
N ILE A 179 10.73 7.13 -10.56
CA ILE A 179 11.62 7.13 -11.73
C ILE A 179 10.82 6.89 -13.02
N LYS A 180 9.91 5.91 -13.00
CA LYS A 180 9.03 5.63 -14.15
C LYS A 180 8.21 6.85 -14.53
N ASN A 181 7.60 7.52 -13.57
CA ASN A 181 6.81 8.71 -13.81
C ASN A 181 7.63 9.85 -14.41
N GLU A 182 8.81 10.13 -13.85
CA GLU A 182 9.73 11.14 -14.37
C GLU A 182 10.12 10.86 -15.83
N ILE A 183 10.52 9.63 -16.13
CA ILE A 183 10.90 9.20 -17.49
C ILE A 183 9.73 9.33 -18.46
N MET A 184 8.53 8.93 -18.08
CA MET A 184 7.32 9.05 -18.93
C MET A 184 6.96 10.51 -19.21
N HIS A 185 7.35 11.45 -18.34
CA HIS A 185 7.16 12.88 -18.55
C HIS A 185 8.36 13.57 -19.24
N GLY A 186 9.27 12.79 -19.83
CA GLY A 186 10.37 13.31 -20.63
C GLY A 186 11.58 13.79 -19.82
N SER A 187 11.74 13.33 -18.59
CA SER A 187 12.95 13.62 -17.80
C SER A 187 14.19 13.09 -18.53
N GLN A 188 15.27 13.87 -18.48
CA GLN A 188 16.61 13.49 -18.97
C GLN A 188 17.62 13.45 -17.83
N LYS A 189 17.20 13.03 -16.65
CA LYS A 189 17.99 12.99 -15.42
C LYS A 189 18.59 11.62 -15.19
N ASN A 190 19.73 11.57 -14.51
CA ASN A 190 20.37 10.34 -14.08
C ASN A 190 19.91 9.95 -12.66
N TYR A 191 19.52 8.71 -12.48
CA TYR A 191 19.03 8.17 -11.21
C TYR A 191 20.01 7.13 -10.68
N ALA A 192 20.30 7.16 -9.37
CA ALA A 192 21.06 6.10 -8.71
C ALA A 192 20.24 5.45 -7.61
N LEU A 193 20.09 4.12 -7.71
CA LEU A 193 19.48 3.25 -6.71
C LEU A 193 20.58 2.48 -5.99
N ILE A 194 20.83 2.82 -4.75
CA ILE A 194 21.87 2.18 -3.94
C ILE A 194 21.24 1.09 -3.11
N VAL A 195 21.77 -0.12 -3.28
CA VAL A 195 21.35 -1.33 -2.58
C VAL A 195 22.50 -1.89 -1.73
N PRO A 196 22.21 -2.48 -0.55
CA PRO A 196 23.25 -2.89 0.38
C PRO A 196 24.10 -4.09 -0.09
N THR A 197 23.61 -4.89 -1.04
CA THR A 197 24.31 -6.11 -1.46
C THR A 197 24.27 -6.34 -2.96
N LYS A 198 25.28 -7.04 -3.48
CA LYS A 198 25.36 -7.43 -4.90
C LYS A 198 24.17 -8.31 -5.34
N ALA A 199 23.63 -9.14 -4.45
CA ALA A 199 22.47 -9.99 -4.77
C ALA A 199 21.23 -9.14 -5.10
N LEU A 200 21.01 -8.06 -4.36
CA LEU A 200 19.89 -7.13 -4.58
C LEU A 200 20.02 -6.32 -5.87
N ILE A 201 21.23 -6.11 -6.39
CA ILE A 201 21.42 -5.41 -7.68
C ILE A 201 20.62 -6.12 -8.79
N ASN A 202 20.74 -7.43 -8.91
CA ASN A 202 20.07 -8.17 -9.98
C ASN A 202 18.55 -8.17 -9.82
N GLU A 203 18.07 -8.28 -8.58
CA GLU A 203 16.64 -8.20 -8.29
C GLU A 203 16.06 -6.83 -8.62
N VAL A 204 16.69 -5.75 -8.15
CA VAL A 204 16.22 -4.38 -8.40
C VAL A 204 16.34 -4.04 -9.88
N ARG A 205 17.44 -4.42 -10.54
CA ARG A 205 17.60 -4.27 -11.99
C ARG A 205 16.45 -4.92 -12.77
N ALA A 206 16.14 -6.17 -12.47
CA ALA A 206 15.06 -6.90 -13.15
C ALA A 206 13.70 -6.22 -12.96
N LYS A 207 13.42 -5.70 -11.73
CA LYS A 207 12.21 -4.93 -11.45
C LYS A 207 12.17 -3.61 -12.19
N VAL A 208 13.28 -2.85 -12.24
CA VAL A 208 13.38 -1.59 -13.00
C VAL A 208 13.13 -1.83 -14.48
N ILE A 209 13.77 -2.83 -15.07
CA ILE A 209 13.58 -3.19 -16.48
C ILE A 209 12.12 -3.56 -16.75
N LYS A 210 11.53 -4.39 -15.90
CA LYS A 210 10.11 -4.78 -16.02
C LYS A 210 9.16 -3.59 -15.91
N ASP A 211 9.38 -2.69 -14.95
CA ASP A 211 8.51 -1.54 -14.73
C ASP A 211 8.57 -0.53 -15.89
N LEU A 212 9.71 -0.41 -16.55
CA LEU A 212 9.94 0.55 -17.64
C LEU A 212 9.73 -0.06 -19.04
N GLU A 213 9.96 -1.37 -19.20
CA GLU A 213 9.81 -2.11 -20.47
C GLU A 213 10.15 -1.27 -21.72
N ASN A 214 9.13 -0.97 -22.54
CA ASN A 214 9.29 -0.23 -23.79
C ASN A 214 9.73 1.23 -23.61
N ASN A 215 9.67 1.79 -22.41
CA ASN A 215 10.04 3.18 -22.16
C ASN A 215 11.56 3.40 -22.07
N LEU A 216 12.34 2.36 -21.77
CA LEU A 216 13.81 2.47 -21.70
C LEU A 216 14.42 2.88 -23.03
N GLU A 217 14.05 2.18 -24.11
CA GLU A 217 14.57 2.49 -25.44
C GLU A 217 13.99 3.79 -26.00
N ASN A 218 12.67 3.97 -25.87
CA ASN A 218 11.97 5.14 -26.38
C ASN A 218 12.42 6.46 -25.72
N CYS A 219 12.85 6.41 -24.45
CA CYS A 219 13.30 7.57 -23.68
C CYS A 219 14.83 7.67 -23.56
N ASN A 220 15.58 6.85 -24.29
CA ASN A 220 17.04 6.84 -24.30
C ASN A 220 17.67 6.60 -22.92
N TYR A 221 17.15 5.62 -22.15
CA TYR A 221 17.66 5.25 -20.83
C TYR A 221 18.36 3.89 -20.85
N ARG A 222 19.45 3.77 -20.09
CA ARG A 222 20.12 2.50 -19.81
C ARG A 222 20.19 2.19 -18.33
N VAL A 223 19.97 0.91 -17.99
CA VAL A 223 20.13 0.41 -16.62
C VAL A 223 21.52 -0.16 -16.45
N VAL A 224 22.33 0.48 -15.63
CA VAL A 224 23.75 0.14 -15.41
C VAL A 224 23.94 -0.43 -14.01
N THR A 225 24.63 -1.58 -13.91
CA THR A 225 24.88 -2.30 -12.65
C THR A 225 26.36 -2.50 -12.33
N ALA A 226 27.22 -2.10 -13.25
CA ALA A 226 28.67 -2.19 -13.09
C ALA A 226 29.31 -0.86 -13.48
N ALA A 227 30.34 -0.49 -12.77
CA ALA A 227 31.14 0.69 -13.06
C ALA A 227 32.13 0.38 -14.21
N SER A 228 31.63 -0.02 -15.38
CA SER A 228 32.45 -0.22 -16.57
C SER A 228 32.39 1.03 -17.46
N ASP A 229 33.53 1.49 -17.91
CA ASP A 229 33.66 2.71 -18.73
C ASP A 229 32.85 2.65 -20.03
N ILE A 230 32.78 1.48 -20.66
CA ILE A 230 32.11 1.27 -21.96
C ILE A 230 30.61 1.54 -21.92
N ALA A 231 29.95 1.26 -20.79
CA ALA A 231 28.51 1.46 -20.68
C ALA A 231 28.10 2.95 -20.55
N LEU A 232 29.07 3.83 -20.26
CA LEU A 232 28.85 5.26 -19.99
C LEU A 232 29.41 6.17 -21.10
N GLU A 233 29.94 5.60 -22.19
CA GLU A 233 30.53 6.35 -23.32
C GLU A 233 29.48 6.81 -24.34
N GLU A 234 28.25 6.31 -24.26
CA GLU A 234 27.19 6.69 -25.19
C GLU A 234 26.30 7.81 -24.62
N GLU A 235 25.71 8.62 -25.50
CA GLU A 235 24.78 9.69 -25.14
C GLU A 235 23.43 9.11 -24.66
N HIS A 236 23.43 8.54 -23.46
CA HIS A 236 22.24 8.03 -22.80
C HIS A 236 22.08 8.62 -21.40
N ASN A 237 20.85 8.65 -20.92
CA ASN A 237 20.57 8.85 -19.50
C ASN A 237 20.65 7.50 -18.76
N PHE A 238 20.99 7.53 -17.49
CA PHE A 238 21.30 6.32 -16.74
C PHE A 238 20.40 6.10 -15.54
N ILE A 239 20.02 4.84 -15.32
CA ILE A 239 19.51 4.34 -14.07
C ILE A 239 20.57 3.41 -13.49
N LEU A 240 21.32 3.92 -12.53
CA LEU A 240 22.41 3.21 -11.87
C LEU A 240 21.86 2.37 -10.73
N VAL A 241 22.02 1.04 -10.76
CA VAL A 241 21.68 0.15 -9.65
C VAL A 241 22.97 -0.44 -9.10
N LEU A 242 23.45 0.11 -8.01
CA LEU A 242 24.81 -0.11 -7.52
C LEU A 242 24.85 -0.38 -6.00
N THR A 243 25.96 -0.95 -5.51
CA THR A 243 26.32 -0.85 -4.09
C THR A 243 27.05 0.47 -3.83
N PRO A 244 27.17 0.91 -2.55
CA PRO A 244 27.88 2.14 -2.21
C PRO A 244 29.31 2.18 -2.73
N GLU A 245 30.03 1.07 -2.64
CA GLU A 245 31.42 0.96 -3.09
C GLU A 245 31.53 1.11 -4.61
N ARG A 246 30.57 0.54 -5.35
CA ARG A 246 30.53 0.66 -6.81
C ARG A 246 30.20 2.08 -7.25
N LEU A 247 29.27 2.75 -6.56
CA LEU A 247 28.98 4.15 -6.83
C LEU A 247 30.20 5.03 -6.57
N LEU A 248 30.88 4.83 -5.41
CA LEU A 248 32.10 5.58 -5.09
C LEU A 248 33.19 5.37 -6.17
N TYR A 249 33.42 4.13 -6.58
CA TYR A 249 34.37 3.82 -7.63
C TYR A 249 34.00 4.51 -8.95
N LEU A 250 32.71 4.50 -9.31
CA LEU A 250 32.20 5.14 -10.52
C LEU A 250 32.43 6.65 -10.50
N LEU A 251 32.11 7.32 -9.39
CA LEU A 251 32.30 8.77 -9.24
C LEU A 251 33.77 9.18 -9.25
N ILE A 252 34.67 8.31 -8.79
CA ILE A 252 36.12 8.53 -8.89
C ILE A 252 36.60 8.36 -10.34
N SER A 253 36.09 7.34 -11.04
CA SER A 253 36.50 7.03 -12.42
C SER A 253 35.91 8.00 -13.46
N LYS A 254 34.72 8.53 -13.19
CA LYS A 254 33.96 9.44 -14.06
C LYS A 254 33.50 10.67 -13.25
N PRO A 255 34.38 11.62 -12.95
CA PRO A 255 34.05 12.79 -12.12
C PRO A 255 32.96 13.69 -12.73
N ASP A 256 32.81 13.65 -14.05
CA ASP A 256 31.84 14.47 -14.79
C ASP A 256 30.44 13.83 -14.82
N LEU A 257 30.28 12.63 -14.31
CA LEU A 257 28.97 11.96 -14.23
C LEU A 257 28.07 12.66 -13.20
N GLN A 258 27.01 13.29 -13.66
CA GLN A 258 26.00 13.89 -12.79
C GLN A 258 24.97 12.85 -12.40
N VAL A 259 24.66 12.79 -11.11
CA VAL A 259 23.56 12.00 -10.56
C VAL A 259 22.55 12.98 -9.98
N ASP A 260 21.37 13.06 -10.60
CA ASP A 260 20.33 14.03 -10.22
C ASP A 260 19.50 13.56 -9.03
N TYR A 261 19.26 12.25 -8.96
CA TYR A 261 18.53 11.61 -7.85
C TYR A 261 19.30 10.42 -7.29
N LEU A 262 19.53 10.45 -5.99
CA LEU A 262 20.19 9.37 -5.25
C LEU A 262 19.18 8.75 -4.26
N PHE A 263 18.79 7.52 -4.51
CA PHE A 263 17.93 6.73 -3.63
C PHE A 263 18.76 5.68 -2.90
N ILE A 264 18.66 5.65 -1.58
CA ILE A 264 19.40 4.69 -0.73
C ILE A 264 18.39 3.77 -0.06
N ASP A 265 18.34 2.52 -0.49
CA ASP A 265 17.51 1.49 0.14
C ASP A 265 18.23 0.89 1.36
N GLU A 266 17.50 0.68 2.43
CA GLU A 266 18.02 0.12 3.69
C GLU A 266 19.26 0.86 4.23
N ALA A 267 19.21 2.18 4.27
CA ALA A 267 20.34 3.04 4.69
C ALA A 267 20.97 2.64 6.02
N HIS A 268 20.21 2.01 6.95
CA HIS A 268 20.73 1.51 8.22
C HIS A 268 21.76 0.38 8.07
N LYS A 269 21.80 -0.31 6.93
CA LYS A 269 22.80 -1.35 6.62
C LYS A 269 24.11 -0.79 6.05
N LEU A 270 24.16 0.50 5.78
CA LEU A 270 25.34 1.17 5.24
C LEU A 270 26.26 1.72 6.32
N SER A 271 25.80 1.82 7.57
CA SER A 271 26.58 2.24 8.73
C SER A 271 27.21 1.02 9.42
N GLY A 272 28.21 0.43 8.78
CA GLY A 272 29.01 -0.65 9.32
C GLY A 272 30.48 -0.28 9.35
#